data_a6234196482665f59b1dd47a357a4d1c
#
_entry.id   a6234196482665f59b1dd47a357a4d1c
#
_cell.length_a   1.000
_cell.length_b   1.000
_cell.length_c   1.000
_cell.angle_alpha   90.00
_cell.angle_beta   90.00
_cell.angle_gamma   90.00
#
_symmetry.space_group_name_H-M   'P 1'
#
loop_
_entity.id
_entity.type
_entity.pdbx_description
1 polymer ?
#
loop_
_entity_poly.entity_id
_entity_poly.type
_entity_poly.pdbx_seq_one_letter_code
_entity_poly.pdbx_strand_id
1 'polypeptide(L)'
;MWFHDEIHEIKRGNKEVWIGRSPDCLATFTSRFVSRQHARLYFEDGAYYLADDSTNGTYIQNDDGETFITKGKVIVKGSGVISLGVPLDHSESDQIHFFIG
;
A
#
# COMPACT_ATOMS: atom_id res chain seq x y z
N MET A 1 -1.05 8.84 -8.82
CA MET A 1 -0.98 7.41 -8.47
C MET A 1 -2.36 6.81 -8.41
N TRP A 2 -2.53 5.68 -9.06
CA TRP A 2 -3.79 4.93 -9.12
C TRP A 2 -3.61 3.62 -8.40
N PHE A 3 -4.60 3.16 -7.63
CA PHE A 3 -4.51 1.88 -6.95
C PHE A 3 -5.88 1.27 -6.70
N HIS A 4 -5.90 -0.05 -6.45
CA HIS A 4 -7.08 -0.87 -6.21
C HIS A 4 -7.91 -1.13 -7.48
N ASP A 5 -8.75 -2.19 -7.49
CA ASP A 5 -9.62 -2.56 -8.60
C ASP A 5 -10.65 -1.47 -8.91
N GLU A 6 -11.04 -0.72 -7.89
CA GLU A 6 -11.78 0.51 -8.07
C GLU A 6 -10.75 1.62 -8.23
N ILE A 7 -10.89 2.44 -9.25
CA ILE A 7 -9.90 3.47 -9.59
C ILE A 7 -9.87 4.56 -8.51
N HIS A 8 -8.85 4.51 -7.67
CA HIS A 8 -8.56 5.56 -6.70
C HIS A 8 -7.33 6.32 -7.14
N GLU A 9 -7.44 7.63 -7.28
CA GLU A 9 -6.31 8.47 -7.65
C GLU A 9 -5.77 9.22 -6.44
N ILE A 10 -4.46 9.06 -6.19
CA ILE A 10 -3.75 9.87 -5.20
C ILE A 10 -2.95 10.91 -5.96
N LYS A 11 -3.32 12.17 -5.80
CA LYS A 11 -2.68 13.28 -6.49
C LYS A 11 -1.54 13.85 -5.65
N ARG A 12 -0.57 14.45 -6.33
CA ARG A 12 0.43 15.29 -5.67
C ARG A 12 -0.30 16.39 -4.91
N GLY A 13 0.12 16.70 -3.74
CA GLY A 13 -0.53 17.70 -2.90
C GLY A 13 -1.68 17.19 -2.05
N ASN A 14 -2.12 15.96 -2.26
CA ASN A 14 -3.00 15.31 -1.30
C ASN A 14 -2.20 15.02 -0.05
N LYS A 15 -2.90 15.08 1.10
CA LYS A 15 -2.34 14.57 2.34
C LYS A 15 -2.21 13.06 2.25
N GLU A 16 -1.54 12.47 3.23
CA GLU A 16 -1.39 11.02 3.30
C GLU A 16 -2.74 10.30 3.25
N VAL A 17 -2.73 9.14 2.62
CA VAL A 17 -3.91 8.29 2.46
C VAL A 17 -3.65 6.97 3.18
N TRP A 18 -4.53 6.63 4.12
CA TRP A 18 -4.41 5.40 4.88
C TRP A 18 -5.14 4.24 4.18
N ILE A 19 -4.53 3.07 4.25
CA ILE A 19 -5.11 1.79 3.82
C ILE A 19 -5.06 0.81 4.98
N GLY A 20 -6.12 0.01 5.15
CA GLY A 20 -6.21 -0.93 6.26
C GLY A 20 -7.64 -1.41 6.52
N ARG A 21 -7.87 -1.96 7.73
CA ARG A 21 -9.18 -2.47 8.13
C ARG A 21 -10.15 -1.41 8.62
N SER A 22 -9.65 -0.25 9.03
CA SER A 22 -10.51 0.80 9.55
C SER A 22 -11.42 1.35 8.45
N PRO A 23 -12.71 1.59 8.71
CA PRO A 23 -13.59 2.22 7.72
C PRO A 23 -13.18 3.65 7.37
N ASP A 24 -12.31 4.28 8.17
CA ASP A 24 -11.76 5.61 7.87
C ASP A 24 -10.68 5.56 6.79
N CYS A 25 -10.18 4.37 6.44
CA CYS A 25 -9.18 4.22 5.39
C CYS A 25 -9.82 4.35 4.02
N LEU A 26 -9.05 4.89 3.05
CA LEU A 26 -9.51 5.03 1.66
C LEU A 26 -9.82 3.67 1.03
N ALA A 27 -8.97 2.68 1.27
CA ALA A 27 -9.20 1.30 0.85
C ALA A 27 -9.33 0.44 2.10
N THR A 28 -10.48 -0.22 2.25
CA THR A 28 -10.79 -0.98 3.45
C THR A 28 -10.76 -2.47 3.14
N PHE A 29 -10.10 -3.23 4.00
CA PHE A 29 -9.94 -4.67 3.89
C PHE A 29 -10.48 -5.36 5.14
N THR A 30 -10.90 -6.61 4.99
CA THR A 30 -11.52 -7.36 6.09
C THR A 30 -10.64 -8.46 6.65
N SER A 31 -9.49 -8.74 6.02
CA SER A 31 -8.59 -9.80 6.46
C SER A 31 -8.04 -9.52 7.86
N ARG A 32 -7.96 -10.58 8.66
CA ARG A 32 -7.38 -10.52 10.02
C ARG A 32 -5.89 -10.18 10.02
N PHE A 33 -5.21 -10.36 8.89
CA PHE A 33 -3.79 -10.05 8.75
C PHE A 33 -3.52 -8.58 8.52
N VAL A 34 -4.56 -7.81 8.21
CA VAL A 34 -4.47 -6.37 7.93
C VAL A 34 -4.76 -5.58 9.18
N SER A 35 -3.86 -4.69 9.56
CA SER A 35 -4.05 -3.78 10.69
C SER A 35 -5.08 -2.71 10.37
N ARG A 36 -5.69 -2.10 11.37
CA ARG A 36 -6.71 -1.07 11.19
C ARG A 36 -6.18 0.09 10.36
N GLN A 37 -5.01 0.63 10.71
CA GLN A 37 -4.24 1.58 9.92
C GLN A 37 -2.96 0.87 9.53
N HIS A 38 -2.99 0.18 8.39
CA HIS A 38 -1.92 -0.74 8.01
C HIS A 38 -0.74 -0.01 7.40
N ALA A 39 -1.01 0.84 6.44
CA ALA A 39 0.02 1.58 5.73
C ALA A 39 -0.56 2.90 5.22
N ARG A 40 0.32 3.83 4.88
CA ARG A 40 -0.09 5.11 4.30
C ARG A 40 0.72 5.41 3.06
N LEU A 41 0.04 6.05 2.12
CA LEU A 41 0.64 6.52 0.87
C LEU A 41 0.66 8.04 0.89
N TYR A 42 1.80 8.63 0.52
CA TYR A 42 1.92 10.08 0.47
C TYR A 42 2.96 10.49 -0.57
N PHE A 43 2.87 11.75 -0.99
CA PHE A 43 3.83 12.33 -1.93
C PHE A 43 4.67 13.36 -1.18
N GLU A 44 5.99 13.24 -1.26
CA GLU A 44 6.93 14.14 -0.60
C GLU A 44 8.23 14.18 -1.39
N ASP A 45 8.82 15.36 -1.53
CA ASP A 45 10.11 15.56 -2.18
C ASP A 45 10.20 14.94 -3.58
N GLY A 46 9.11 15.04 -4.33
CA GLY A 46 9.08 14.57 -5.72
C GLY A 46 8.83 13.08 -5.90
N ALA A 47 8.50 12.35 -4.85
CA ALA A 47 8.28 10.91 -4.90
C ALA A 47 7.06 10.47 -4.10
N TYR A 48 6.49 9.33 -4.50
CA TYR A 48 5.46 8.65 -3.70
C TYR A 48 6.12 7.67 -2.75
N TYR A 49 5.66 7.66 -1.50
CA TYR A 49 6.14 6.77 -0.46
C TYR A 49 5.01 5.90 0.06
N LEU A 50 5.35 4.66 0.39
CA LEU A 50 4.51 3.77 1.17
C LEU A 50 5.20 3.55 2.52
N ALA A 51 4.53 3.94 3.59
CA ALA A 51 5.04 3.76 4.95
C ALA A 51 4.18 2.72 5.67
N ASP A 52 4.85 1.71 6.24
CA ASP A 52 4.17 0.65 6.99
C ASP A 52 4.06 1.02 8.46
N ASP A 53 2.88 0.81 9.02
CA ASP A 53 2.60 0.97 10.45
C ASP A 53 1.84 -0.23 11.01
N SER A 54 2.01 -1.38 10.37
CA SER A 54 1.24 -2.58 10.70
C SER A 54 1.96 -3.51 11.68
N THR A 55 1.22 -4.49 12.17
CA THR A 55 1.76 -5.59 12.98
C THR A 55 2.47 -6.63 12.11
N ASN A 56 1.93 -6.93 10.93
CA ASN A 56 2.39 -8.03 10.09
C ASN A 56 3.24 -7.60 8.89
N GLY A 57 3.39 -6.30 8.66
CA GLY A 57 4.22 -5.78 7.57
C GLY A 57 3.48 -5.65 6.24
N THR A 58 4.19 -5.14 5.25
CA THR A 58 3.66 -4.89 3.90
C THR A 58 4.66 -5.39 2.87
N TYR A 59 4.16 -6.09 1.87
CA TYR A 59 4.94 -6.61 0.75
C TYR A 59 4.62 -5.81 -0.51
N ILE A 60 5.66 -5.43 -1.25
CA ILE A 60 5.51 -4.65 -2.49
C ILE A 60 6.28 -5.35 -3.59
N GLN A 61 5.63 -5.54 -4.74
CA GLN A 61 6.29 -6.03 -5.95
C GLN A 61 6.11 -5.02 -7.07
N ASN A 62 7.21 -4.69 -7.74
CA ASN A 62 7.23 -3.83 -8.92
C ASN A 62 8.27 -4.36 -9.90
N ASP A 63 8.59 -3.58 -10.95
CA ASP A 63 9.55 -3.99 -11.97
C ASP A 63 10.96 -4.22 -11.42
N ASP A 64 11.29 -3.59 -10.29
CA ASP A 64 12.61 -3.72 -9.65
C ASP A 64 12.70 -4.94 -8.73
N GLY A 65 11.59 -5.63 -8.47
CA GLY A 65 11.55 -6.80 -7.63
C GLY A 65 10.57 -6.67 -6.46
N GLU A 66 10.76 -7.52 -5.46
CA GLU A 66 9.89 -7.61 -4.30
C GLU A 66 10.58 -7.05 -3.05
N THR A 67 9.88 -6.27 -2.26
CA THR A 67 10.38 -5.67 -1.03
C THR A 67 9.37 -5.89 0.10
N PHE A 68 9.89 -6.23 1.27
CA PHE A 68 9.11 -6.33 2.51
C PHE A 68 9.49 -5.17 3.43
N ILE A 69 8.48 -4.47 3.97
CA ILE A 69 8.70 -3.40 4.95
C ILE A 69 7.88 -3.66 6.21
N THR A 70 8.48 -3.34 7.35
CA THR A 70 7.81 -3.37 8.65
C THR A 70 8.29 -2.17 9.45
N LYS A 71 7.34 -1.31 9.83
CA LYS A 71 7.60 -0.05 10.55
C LYS A 71 8.61 0.86 9.84
N GLY A 72 8.63 0.79 8.50
CA GLY A 72 9.52 1.58 7.66
C GLY A 72 8.79 2.15 6.46
N LYS A 73 9.56 2.72 5.53
CA LYS A 73 9.00 3.31 4.31
C LYS A 73 9.85 2.98 3.10
N VAL A 74 9.22 3.02 1.93
CA VAL A 74 9.87 2.77 0.64
C VAL A 74 9.28 3.70 -0.42
N ILE A 75 10.11 4.07 -1.40
CA ILE A 75 9.65 4.82 -2.57
C ILE A 75 8.87 3.87 -3.47
N VAL A 76 7.70 4.30 -3.92
CA VAL A 76 6.83 3.55 -4.82
C VAL A 76 6.96 4.14 -6.22
N LYS A 77 7.34 3.32 -7.20
CA LYS A 77 7.54 3.74 -8.59
C LYS A 77 6.86 2.78 -9.56
N GLY A 78 6.53 3.30 -10.74
CA GLY A 78 6.02 2.50 -11.84
C GLY A 78 4.68 1.87 -11.52
N SER A 79 4.57 0.58 -11.78
CA SER A 79 3.36 -0.18 -11.49
C SER A 79 3.72 -1.45 -10.72
N GLY A 80 2.76 -1.96 -9.99
CA GLY A 80 2.99 -3.17 -9.22
C GLY A 80 1.84 -3.55 -8.32
N VAL A 81 2.18 -4.36 -7.30
CA VAL A 81 1.21 -4.93 -6.37
C VAL A 81 1.70 -4.74 -4.95
N ILE A 82 0.79 -4.38 -4.07
CA ILE A 82 1.03 -4.29 -2.64
C ILE A 82 0.18 -5.36 -1.96
N SER A 83 0.79 -6.16 -1.07
CA SER A 83 0.08 -7.14 -0.24
C SER A 83 0.19 -6.76 1.22
N LEU A 84 -0.94 -6.73 1.91
CA LEU A 84 -1.03 -6.28 3.30
C LEU A 84 -1.02 -7.47 4.25
N GLY A 85 0.02 -7.55 5.08
CA GLY A 85 0.08 -8.49 6.19
C GLY A 85 0.53 -9.90 5.87
N VAL A 86 0.51 -10.32 4.61
CA VAL A 86 0.94 -11.65 4.16
C VAL A 86 1.68 -11.56 2.84
N PRO A 87 2.55 -12.54 2.52
CA PRO A 87 3.25 -12.55 1.23
C PRO A 87 2.31 -12.53 0.04
N LEU A 88 2.81 -12.02 -1.08
CA LEU A 88 2.02 -11.85 -2.31
C LEU A 88 1.44 -13.15 -2.86
N ASP A 89 2.10 -14.27 -2.65
CA ASP A 89 1.65 -15.59 -3.10
C ASP A 89 0.73 -16.30 -2.11
N HIS A 90 0.41 -15.67 -0.98
CA HIS A 90 -0.49 -16.26 0.02
C HIS A 90 -1.94 -16.19 -0.45
N SER A 91 -2.72 -17.27 -0.26
CA SER A 91 -4.09 -17.36 -0.74
C SER A 91 -5.04 -16.33 -0.11
N GLU A 92 -4.72 -15.85 1.09
CA GLU A 92 -5.51 -14.83 1.80
C GLU A 92 -4.94 -13.42 1.61
N SER A 93 -4.05 -13.21 0.63
CA SER A 93 -3.44 -11.92 0.38
C SER A 93 -4.48 -10.89 -0.08
N ASP A 94 -4.56 -9.78 0.64
CA ASP A 94 -5.30 -8.60 0.21
C ASP A 94 -4.36 -7.75 -0.64
N GLN A 95 -4.58 -7.76 -1.94
CA GLN A 95 -3.69 -7.14 -2.90
C GLN A 95 -4.25 -5.83 -3.42
N ILE A 96 -3.36 -4.85 -3.56
CA ILE A 96 -3.67 -3.56 -4.15
C ILE A 96 -2.76 -3.39 -5.37
N HIS A 97 -3.37 -3.18 -6.53
CA HIS A 97 -2.63 -2.87 -7.75
C HIS A 97 -2.45 -1.36 -7.84
N PHE A 98 -1.25 -0.92 -8.17
CA PHE A 98 -0.95 0.51 -8.28
C PHE A 98 -0.27 0.84 -9.61
N PHE A 99 -0.44 2.09 -10.02
CA PHE A 99 0.21 2.64 -11.20
C PHE A 99 0.56 4.12 -10.95
N ILE A 100 1.81 4.46 -11.21
CA ILE A 100 2.31 5.83 -11.12
C ILE A 100 2.66 6.30 -12.53
N GLY A 101 1.78 7.10 -13.07
CA GLY A 101 1.93 7.62 -14.44
C GLY A 101 2.55 8.99 -14.53
#